data_09674401b180071ac87c49254cee07a1
#
_entry.id   09674401b180071ac87c49254cee07a1
#
_cell.length_a   1.000
_cell.length_b   1.000
_cell.length_c   1.000
_cell.angle_alpha   90.00
_cell.angle_beta   90.00
_cell.angle_gamma   90.00
#
_symmetry.space_group_name_H-M   'P 1'
#
loop_
_entity.id
_entity.type
_entity.pdbx_description
1 polymer ?
#
loop_
_entity_poly.entity_id
_entity_poly.type
_entity_poly.pdbx_seq_one_letter_code
_entity_poly.pdbx_strand_id
1 'polypeptide(L)'
;VLIGAILGSATIGPASDKFGRRKLLMLSSIIFVIGAIGSGLAHNFELLVISRIVLGIAVGGASALIPTYLSELAPAEKRGGIGTMFQLMIMSGILLAYISNYVLSDFDLGWRFMLGLAAVPAAIMFFGGIALPESPRYLVRQGDDQEALAVLKQLQSNDQQAQAELDDIKLQASMKSAGFKELFGVMSRPVLIMAMGLAIFQQVMGANTVLYYAPTIFTDVGFGVSAALMAHIGIGIFNVIVTWVAMKVMDKIDRKTMLIAGAWGMGITLMVMSIAMKFSGHSHVASYIAAFALTIYIAFFSATWGPVMWVMIGESFPLNIRGLGNSFGSVVNWTANTIVSLTFPPLLNAFGTGSLFIGYAVLSFVAIWFVRKYTIETRNQSLEQIEASLRSRAHAKGWTED
;
A
#
# COMPACT_ATOMS: atom_id res chain seq x y z
N VAL A 1 -9.64 -11.14 7.10
CA VAL A 1 -9.37 -9.87 6.38
C VAL A 1 -8.52 -10.13 5.14
N LEU A 2 -7.34 -10.74 5.26
CA LEU A 2 -6.36 -10.87 4.16
C LEU A 2 -6.95 -11.60 2.93
N ILE A 3 -7.64 -12.73 3.12
CA ILE A 3 -8.33 -13.46 2.03
C ILE A 3 -9.37 -12.55 1.36
N GLY A 4 -10.16 -11.82 2.16
CA GLY A 4 -11.09 -10.83 1.65
C GLY A 4 -10.40 -9.74 0.83
N ALA A 5 -9.22 -9.28 1.24
CA ALA A 5 -8.47 -8.26 0.54
C ALA A 5 -7.96 -8.73 -0.83
N ILE A 6 -7.56 -10.01 -0.95
CA ILE A 6 -7.23 -10.61 -2.26
C ILE A 6 -8.45 -10.58 -3.19
N LEU A 7 -9.62 -11.03 -2.69
CA LEU A 7 -10.86 -11.05 -3.46
C LEU A 7 -11.31 -9.64 -3.87
N GLY A 8 -11.23 -8.68 -2.93
CA GLY A 8 -11.60 -7.29 -3.18
C GLY A 8 -10.71 -6.61 -4.23
N SER A 9 -9.39 -6.82 -4.14
CA SER A 9 -8.44 -6.29 -5.13
C SER A 9 -8.68 -6.88 -6.53
N ALA A 10 -9.00 -8.18 -6.61
CA ALA A 10 -9.25 -8.87 -7.86
C ALA A 10 -10.58 -8.47 -8.52
N THR A 11 -11.56 -8.02 -7.75
CA THR A 11 -12.92 -7.75 -8.24
C THR A 11 -13.24 -6.26 -8.36
N ILE A 12 -13.03 -5.49 -7.30
CA ILE A 12 -13.43 -4.07 -7.25
C ILE A 12 -12.54 -3.21 -8.16
N GLY A 13 -11.23 -3.50 -8.23
CA GLY A 13 -10.33 -2.78 -9.12
C GLY A 13 -10.79 -2.81 -10.58
N PRO A 14 -10.91 -3.98 -11.22
CA PRO A 14 -11.44 -4.08 -12.59
C PRO A 14 -12.87 -3.57 -12.75
N ALA A 15 -13.72 -3.77 -11.75
CA ALA A 15 -15.09 -3.27 -11.78
C ALA A 15 -15.16 -1.73 -11.84
N SER A 16 -14.14 -1.04 -11.31
CA SER A 16 -14.10 0.41 -11.33
C SER A 16 -14.02 1.00 -12.74
N ASP A 17 -13.45 0.27 -13.68
CA ASP A 17 -13.40 0.69 -15.09
C ASP A 17 -14.80 0.67 -15.76
N LYS A 18 -15.72 -0.16 -15.25
CA LYS A 18 -17.07 -0.31 -15.77
C LYS A 18 -18.10 0.57 -15.06
N PHE A 19 -17.99 0.69 -13.74
CA PHE A 19 -19.01 1.33 -12.89
C PHE A 19 -18.63 2.72 -12.38
N GLY A 20 -17.38 3.15 -12.59
CA GLY A 20 -16.86 4.42 -12.10
C GLY A 20 -16.10 4.28 -10.77
N ARG A 21 -15.13 5.17 -10.58
CA ARG A 21 -14.25 5.12 -9.41
C ARG A 21 -14.98 5.58 -8.16
N ARG A 22 -15.69 6.69 -8.23
CA ARG A 22 -16.46 7.28 -7.13
C ARG A 22 -17.53 6.32 -6.61
N LYS A 23 -18.32 5.71 -7.50
CA LYS A 23 -19.40 4.78 -7.11
C LYS A 23 -18.85 3.57 -6.37
N LEU A 24 -17.76 2.98 -6.86
CA LEU A 24 -17.16 1.82 -6.21
C LEU A 24 -16.41 2.17 -4.92
N LEU A 25 -15.89 3.39 -4.80
CA LEU A 25 -15.36 3.90 -3.53
C LEU A 25 -16.46 3.94 -2.46
N MET A 26 -17.62 4.50 -2.81
CA MET A 26 -18.78 4.55 -1.91
C MET A 26 -19.31 3.15 -1.57
N LEU A 27 -19.39 2.24 -2.54
CA LEU A 27 -19.77 0.86 -2.30
C LEU A 27 -18.79 0.16 -1.36
N SER A 28 -17.48 0.34 -1.57
CA SER A 28 -16.45 -0.21 -0.68
C SER A 28 -16.59 0.34 0.74
N SER A 29 -16.96 1.62 0.91
CA SER A 29 -17.22 2.20 2.22
C SER A 29 -18.39 1.53 2.93
N ILE A 30 -19.49 1.26 2.21
CA ILE A 30 -20.67 0.56 2.76
C ILE A 30 -20.30 -0.86 3.19
N ILE A 31 -19.59 -1.61 2.33
CA ILE A 31 -19.13 -2.97 2.63
C ILE A 31 -18.22 -2.95 3.87
N PHE A 32 -17.35 -1.94 3.99
CA PHE A 32 -16.49 -1.78 5.15
C PHE A 32 -17.29 -1.54 6.44
N VAL A 33 -18.26 -0.64 6.41
CA VAL A 33 -19.15 -0.36 7.56
C VAL A 33 -19.87 -1.63 8.01
N ILE A 34 -20.45 -2.39 7.07
CA ILE A 34 -21.12 -3.67 7.36
C ILE A 34 -20.15 -4.65 8.02
N GLY A 35 -18.94 -4.82 7.47
CA GLY A 35 -17.93 -5.72 8.02
C GLY A 35 -17.42 -5.29 9.40
N ALA A 36 -17.26 -3.98 9.63
CA ALA A 36 -16.80 -3.44 10.91
C ALA A 36 -17.88 -3.62 12.01
N ILE A 37 -19.12 -3.22 11.74
CA ILE A 37 -20.24 -3.39 12.66
C ILE A 37 -20.49 -4.89 12.92
N GLY A 38 -20.52 -5.71 11.87
CA GLY A 38 -20.65 -7.17 12.00
C GLY A 38 -19.56 -7.80 12.86
N SER A 39 -18.31 -7.31 12.76
CA SER A 39 -17.20 -7.76 13.61
C SER A 39 -17.38 -7.37 15.08
N GLY A 40 -17.86 -6.15 15.36
CA GLY A 40 -18.13 -5.67 16.72
C GLY A 40 -19.32 -6.39 17.38
N LEU A 41 -20.34 -6.74 16.60
CA LEU A 41 -21.55 -7.43 17.06
C LEU A 41 -21.43 -8.96 17.05
N ALA A 42 -20.31 -9.51 16.58
CA ALA A 42 -20.15 -10.96 16.45
C ALA A 42 -20.29 -11.68 17.81
N HIS A 43 -21.21 -12.63 17.87
CA HIS A 43 -21.48 -13.44 19.06
C HIS A 43 -20.91 -14.87 18.96
N ASN A 44 -20.38 -15.26 17.80
CA ASN A 44 -19.69 -16.51 17.58
C ASN A 44 -18.50 -16.31 16.63
N PHE A 45 -17.61 -17.30 16.59
CA PHE A 45 -16.40 -17.27 15.76
C PHE A 45 -16.71 -17.20 14.26
N GLU A 46 -17.72 -17.90 13.80
CA GLU A 46 -18.09 -17.96 12.37
C GLU A 46 -18.53 -16.59 11.87
N LEU A 47 -19.41 -15.89 12.61
CA LEU A 47 -19.86 -14.56 12.27
C LEU A 47 -18.71 -13.56 12.27
N LEU A 48 -17.79 -13.69 13.23
CA LEU A 48 -16.59 -12.85 13.26
C LEU A 48 -15.74 -13.07 12.00
N VAL A 49 -15.48 -14.33 11.62
CA VAL A 49 -14.68 -14.65 10.44
C VAL A 49 -15.35 -14.11 9.16
N ILE A 50 -16.65 -14.32 8.99
CA ILE A 50 -17.38 -13.82 7.83
C ILE A 50 -17.32 -12.28 7.76
N SER A 51 -17.59 -11.61 8.86
CA SER A 51 -17.53 -10.14 8.94
C SER A 51 -16.12 -9.61 8.62
N ARG A 52 -15.07 -10.30 9.07
CA ARG A 52 -13.67 -9.97 8.76
C ARG A 52 -13.31 -10.22 7.30
N ILE A 53 -13.93 -11.20 6.63
CA ILE A 53 -13.77 -11.41 5.19
C ILE A 53 -14.46 -10.28 4.42
N VAL A 54 -15.70 -9.94 4.78
CA VAL A 54 -16.45 -8.82 4.19
C VAL A 54 -15.69 -7.50 4.30
N LEU A 55 -15.18 -7.20 5.50
CA LEU A 55 -14.32 -6.03 5.71
C LEU A 55 -13.06 -6.09 4.84
N GLY A 56 -12.46 -7.26 4.71
CA GLY A 56 -11.30 -7.48 3.86
C GLY A 56 -11.57 -7.17 2.39
N ILE A 57 -12.73 -7.55 1.85
CA ILE A 57 -13.13 -7.22 0.47
C ILE A 57 -13.10 -5.70 0.24
N ALA A 58 -13.63 -4.93 1.18
CA ALA A 58 -13.61 -3.48 1.10
C ALA A 58 -12.18 -2.91 1.14
N VAL A 59 -11.34 -3.41 2.06
CA VAL A 59 -9.93 -2.99 2.20
C VAL A 59 -9.14 -3.25 0.91
N GLY A 60 -9.24 -4.48 0.37
CA GLY A 60 -8.54 -4.85 -0.85
C GLY A 60 -9.03 -4.07 -2.06
N GLY A 61 -10.35 -3.89 -2.18
CA GLY A 61 -10.93 -3.05 -3.23
C GLY A 61 -10.47 -1.62 -3.17
N ALA A 62 -10.48 -1.00 -1.98
CA ALA A 62 -9.99 0.34 -1.76
C ALA A 62 -8.49 0.47 -2.07
N SER A 63 -7.67 -0.52 -1.72
CA SER A 63 -6.22 -0.49 -1.98
C SER A 63 -5.86 -0.53 -3.47
N ALA A 64 -6.67 -1.17 -4.30
CA ALA A 64 -6.51 -1.17 -5.75
C ALA A 64 -7.10 0.09 -6.41
N LEU A 65 -8.22 0.59 -5.88
CA LEU A 65 -9.00 1.67 -6.45
C LEU A 65 -8.44 3.06 -6.11
N ILE A 66 -8.10 3.32 -4.84
CA ILE A 66 -7.75 4.66 -4.36
C ILE A 66 -6.48 5.21 -5.03
N PRO A 67 -5.35 4.46 -5.12
CA PRO A 67 -4.17 4.97 -5.79
C PRO A 67 -4.43 5.33 -7.26
N THR A 68 -5.22 4.51 -7.96
CA THR A 68 -5.63 4.77 -9.35
C THR A 68 -6.48 6.03 -9.45
N TYR A 69 -7.50 6.16 -8.61
CA TYR A 69 -8.38 7.32 -8.58
C TYR A 69 -7.63 8.62 -8.26
N LEU A 70 -6.75 8.59 -7.25
CA LEU A 70 -5.90 9.73 -6.90
C LEU A 70 -4.97 10.13 -8.05
N SER A 71 -4.40 9.15 -8.76
CA SER A 71 -3.52 9.42 -9.91
C SER A 71 -4.26 10.02 -11.12
N GLU A 72 -5.56 9.71 -11.25
CA GLU A 72 -6.43 10.24 -12.31
C GLU A 72 -6.92 11.67 -12.02
N LEU A 73 -7.04 12.04 -10.74
CA LEU A 73 -7.42 13.39 -10.31
C LEU A 73 -6.22 14.33 -10.11
N ALA A 74 -5.02 13.77 -9.89
CA ALA A 74 -3.84 14.56 -9.57
C ALA A 74 -3.20 15.19 -10.80
N PRO A 75 -2.93 16.52 -10.80
CA PRO A 75 -2.06 17.14 -11.79
C PRO A 75 -0.70 16.44 -11.84
N ALA A 76 -0.10 16.34 -13.03
CA ALA A 76 1.16 15.60 -13.26
C ALA A 76 2.28 16.01 -12.29
N GLU A 77 2.38 17.32 -11.98
CA GLU A 77 3.42 17.89 -11.10
C GLU A 77 3.28 17.50 -9.62
N LYS A 78 2.06 17.14 -9.17
CA LYS A 78 1.75 16.80 -7.77
C LYS A 78 1.43 15.32 -7.56
N ARG A 79 1.51 14.51 -8.60
CA ARG A 79 1.07 13.10 -8.60
C ARG A 79 1.82 12.25 -7.59
N GLY A 80 3.12 12.45 -7.44
CA GLY A 80 3.94 11.72 -6.45
C GLY A 80 3.55 12.07 -5.01
N GLY A 81 3.41 13.35 -4.69
CA GLY A 81 2.97 13.80 -3.36
C GLY A 81 1.56 13.29 -3.01
N ILE A 82 0.61 13.37 -3.96
CA ILE A 82 -0.76 12.88 -3.77
C ILE A 82 -0.78 11.35 -3.63
N GLY A 83 0.03 10.62 -4.41
CA GLY A 83 0.18 9.18 -4.24
C GLY A 83 0.73 8.79 -2.86
N THR A 84 1.65 9.59 -2.31
CA THR A 84 2.17 9.37 -0.95
C THR A 84 1.15 9.70 0.14
N MET A 85 0.17 10.56 -0.14
CA MET A 85 -0.94 10.83 0.80
C MET A 85 -1.73 9.56 1.13
N PHE A 86 -1.82 8.62 0.21
CA PHE A 86 -2.40 7.30 0.48
C PHE A 86 -1.68 6.59 1.64
N GLN A 87 -0.34 6.56 1.62
CA GLN A 87 0.45 5.97 2.71
C GLN A 87 0.32 6.78 4.01
N LEU A 88 0.26 8.10 3.95
CA LEU A 88 0.06 8.95 5.12
C LEU A 88 -1.28 8.65 5.81
N MET A 89 -2.34 8.43 5.02
CA MET A 89 -3.65 8.05 5.58
C MET A 89 -3.62 6.65 6.19
N ILE A 90 -2.89 5.70 5.62
CA ILE A 90 -2.67 4.37 6.23
C ILE A 90 -1.99 4.52 7.60
N MET A 91 -0.89 5.26 7.70
CA MET A 91 -0.17 5.44 8.95
C MET A 91 -1.00 6.19 10.00
N SER A 92 -1.77 7.19 9.58
CA SER A 92 -2.71 7.91 10.46
C SER A 92 -3.82 7.00 10.98
N GLY A 93 -4.36 6.13 10.13
CA GLY A 93 -5.37 5.13 10.51
C GLY A 93 -4.82 4.11 11.50
N ILE A 94 -3.58 3.63 11.30
CA ILE A 94 -2.89 2.73 12.22
C ILE A 94 -2.69 3.41 13.58
N LEU A 95 -2.24 4.67 13.60
CA LEU A 95 -2.10 5.45 14.85
C LEU A 95 -3.43 5.59 15.60
N LEU A 96 -4.50 5.93 14.89
CA LEU A 96 -5.84 6.01 15.50
C LEU A 96 -6.30 4.68 16.07
N ALA A 97 -6.01 3.56 15.38
CA ALA A 97 -6.29 2.22 15.87
C ALA A 97 -5.50 1.91 17.14
N TYR A 98 -4.21 2.27 17.22
CA TYR A 98 -3.40 2.08 18.43
C TYR A 98 -3.93 2.87 19.62
N ILE A 99 -4.30 4.15 19.39
CA ILE A 99 -4.89 4.99 20.43
C ILE A 99 -6.24 4.41 20.90
N SER A 100 -7.12 4.03 19.98
CA SER A 100 -8.42 3.47 20.33
C SER A 100 -8.28 2.14 21.08
N ASN A 101 -7.36 1.27 20.67
CA ASN A 101 -7.09 0.01 21.34
C ASN A 101 -6.56 0.22 22.76
N TYR A 102 -5.67 1.19 22.96
CA TYR A 102 -5.18 1.54 24.29
C TYR A 102 -6.29 2.07 25.20
N VAL A 103 -7.10 3.00 24.71
CA VAL A 103 -8.20 3.60 25.50
C VAL A 103 -9.28 2.58 25.82
N LEU A 104 -9.54 1.63 24.93
CA LEU A 104 -10.61 0.64 25.08
C LEU A 104 -10.12 -0.68 25.72
N SER A 105 -8.83 -0.83 26.02
CA SER A 105 -8.26 -2.07 26.56
C SER A 105 -8.81 -2.46 27.95
N ASP A 106 -9.19 -1.47 28.74
CA ASP A 106 -9.65 -1.68 30.11
C ASP A 106 -11.17 -1.95 30.25
N PHE A 107 -11.92 -1.90 29.13
CA PHE A 107 -13.36 -2.18 29.12
C PHE A 107 -13.64 -3.67 28.88
N ASP A 108 -14.59 -4.26 29.61
CA ASP A 108 -14.94 -5.69 29.52
C ASP A 108 -15.28 -6.17 28.10
N LEU A 109 -15.93 -5.34 27.29
CA LEU A 109 -16.24 -5.61 25.89
C LEU A 109 -15.41 -4.74 24.94
N GLY A 110 -14.26 -4.23 25.38
CA GLY A 110 -13.43 -3.28 24.65
C GLY A 110 -13.07 -3.76 23.23
N TRP A 111 -12.76 -5.04 23.05
CA TRP A 111 -12.45 -5.60 21.73
C TRP A 111 -13.58 -5.46 20.71
N ARG A 112 -14.86 -5.48 21.14
CA ARG A 112 -16.01 -5.26 20.25
C ARG A 112 -16.07 -3.81 19.76
N PHE A 113 -15.82 -2.88 20.65
CA PHE A 113 -15.74 -1.47 20.32
C PHE A 113 -14.52 -1.17 19.44
N MET A 114 -13.35 -1.78 19.71
CA MET A 114 -12.16 -1.65 18.87
C MET A 114 -12.44 -2.07 17.43
N LEU A 115 -13.15 -3.19 17.23
CA LEU A 115 -13.50 -3.68 15.89
C LEU A 115 -14.61 -2.84 15.24
N GLY A 116 -15.62 -2.45 15.99
CA GLY A 116 -16.76 -1.69 15.48
C GLY A 116 -16.42 -0.23 15.14
N LEU A 117 -15.49 0.38 15.89
CA LEU A 117 -15.08 1.79 15.70
C LEU A 117 -14.53 2.06 14.30
N ALA A 118 -13.98 1.04 13.64
CA ALA A 118 -13.52 1.14 12.26
C ALA A 118 -14.65 1.53 11.26
N ALA A 119 -15.91 1.41 11.64
CA ALA A 119 -17.05 1.90 10.85
C ALA A 119 -17.06 3.45 10.73
N VAL A 120 -16.50 4.18 11.71
CA VAL A 120 -16.49 5.65 11.70
C VAL A 120 -15.69 6.23 10.54
N PRO A 121 -14.40 5.90 10.34
CA PRO A 121 -13.67 6.40 9.19
C PRO A 121 -14.26 5.92 7.85
N ALA A 122 -14.86 4.74 7.80
CA ALA A 122 -15.54 4.27 6.60
C ALA A 122 -16.80 5.07 6.29
N ALA A 123 -17.58 5.47 7.30
CA ALA A 123 -18.71 6.37 7.13
C ALA A 123 -18.24 7.76 6.64
N ILE A 124 -17.16 8.29 7.19
CA ILE A 124 -16.56 9.55 6.73
C ILE A 124 -16.14 9.43 5.26
N MET A 125 -15.55 8.30 4.86
CA MET A 125 -15.17 8.04 3.46
C MET A 125 -16.41 7.98 2.55
N PHE A 126 -17.53 7.41 3.00
CA PHE A 126 -18.77 7.39 2.24
C PHE A 126 -19.32 8.79 1.99
N PHE A 127 -19.48 9.59 3.05
CA PHE A 127 -19.99 10.96 2.93
C PHE A 127 -19.02 11.86 2.16
N GLY A 128 -17.70 11.71 2.36
CA GLY A 128 -16.69 12.39 1.57
C GLY A 128 -16.76 12.03 0.08
N GLY A 129 -17.03 10.76 -0.24
CA GLY A 129 -17.20 10.28 -1.59
C GLY A 129 -18.36 10.93 -2.35
N ILE A 130 -19.39 11.41 -1.62
CA ILE A 130 -20.51 12.16 -2.23
C ILE A 130 -20.03 13.50 -2.80
N ALA A 131 -19.07 14.15 -2.16
CA ALA A 131 -18.54 15.44 -2.57
C ALA A 131 -17.41 15.35 -3.63
N LEU A 132 -16.83 14.15 -3.84
CA LEU A 132 -15.76 13.96 -4.80
C LEU A 132 -16.29 13.92 -6.23
N PRO A 133 -15.56 14.49 -7.24
CA PRO A 133 -15.93 14.33 -8.64
C PRO A 133 -15.66 12.91 -9.12
N GLU A 134 -16.30 12.49 -10.22
CA GLU A 134 -15.91 11.26 -10.90
C GLU A 134 -14.61 11.44 -11.69
N SER A 135 -13.92 10.35 -12.00
CA SER A 135 -12.68 10.42 -12.78
C SER A 135 -12.92 10.97 -14.19
N PRO A 136 -12.16 11.99 -14.64
CA PRO A 136 -12.24 12.50 -15.99
C PRO A 136 -12.03 11.42 -17.06
N ARG A 137 -11.13 10.48 -16.79
CA ARG A 137 -10.85 9.34 -17.70
C ARG A 137 -12.03 8.39 -17.83
N TYR A 138 -12.74 8.14 -16.72
CA TYR A 138 -13.97 7.36 -16.76
C TYR A 138 -15.07 8.09 -17.54
N LEU A 139 -15.26 9.39 -17.31
CA LEU A 139 -16.28 10.19 -18.00
C LEU A 139 -16.06 10.22 -19.51
N VAL A 140 -14.83 10.42 -19.97
CA VAL A 140 -14.49 10.37 -21.41
C VAL A 140 -14.80 8.98 -22.00
N ARG A 141 -14.52 7.89 -21.28
CA ARG A 141 -14.88 6.52 -21.75
C ARG A 141 -16.38 6.28 -21.85
N GLN A 142 -17.17 7.01 -21.04
CA GLN A 142 -18.64 6.97 -21.13
C GLN A 142 -19.21 7.91 -22.21
N GLY A 143 -18.35 8.75 -22.82
CA GLY A 143 -18.77 9.74 -23.82
C GLY A 143 -19.25 11.06 -23.21
N ASP A 144 -19.05 11.26 -21.91
CA ASP A 144 -19.46 12.48 -21.21
C ASP A 144 -18.30 13.48 -21.11
N ASP A 145 -17.93 14.01 -22.30
CA ASP A 145 -16.81 14.95 -22.45
C ASP A 145 -17.05 16.28 -21.74
N GLN A 146 -18.31 16.70 -21.63
CA GLN A 146 -18.65 17.98 -20.98
C GLN A 146 -18.42 17.92 -19.48
N GLU A 147 -18.86 16.83 -18.82
CA GLU A 147 -18.61 16.63 -17.39
C GLU A 147 -17.13 16.41 -17.13
N ALA A 148 -16.42 15.66 -18.00
CA ALA A 148 -14.98 15.47 -17.90
C ALA A 148 -14.21 16.81 -17.93
N LEU A 149 -14.58 17.71 -18.86
CA LEU A 149 -13.99 19.04 -18.94
C LEU A 149 -14.30 19.88 -17.69
N ALA A 150 -15.53 19.82 -17.18
CA ALA A 150 -15.92 20.53 -15.97
C ALA A 150 -15.09 20.09 -14.75
N VAL A 151 -14.83 18.80 -14.61
CA VAL A 151 -13.97 18.26 -13.55
C VAL A 151 -12.52 18.70 -13.76
N LEU A 152 -11.98 18.62 -14.98
CA LEU A 152 -10.62 19.05 -15.28
C LEU A 152 -10.40 20.55 -14.99
N LYS A 153 -11.38 21.41 -15.27
CA LYS A 153 -11.33 22.83 -14.93
C LYS A 153 -11.30 23.11 -13.42
N GLN A 154 -11.86 22.21 -12.60
CA GLN A 154 -11.76 22.32 -11.14
C GLN A 154 -10.38 21.87 -10.62
N LEU A 155 -9.72 20.97 -11.33
CA LEU A 155 -8.44 20.38 -10.92
C LEU A 155 -7.23 21.15 -11.46
N GLN A 156 -7.35 21.78 -12.64
CA GLN A 156 -6.29 22.53 -13.30
C GLN A 156 -6.36 24.03 -12.99
N SER A 157 -5.20 24.67 -13.02
CA SER A 157 -5.09 26.11 -12.74
C SER A 157 -5.53 27.00 -13.92
N ASN A 158 -5.67 26.42 -15.13
CA ASN A 158 -5.93 27.15 -16.37
C ASN A 158 -6.83 26.30 -17.30
N ASP A 159 -7.81 26.98 -17.93
CA ASP A 159 -8.74 26.36 -18.89
C ASP A 159 -8.04 25.75 -20.11
N GLN A 160 -6.92 26.32 -20.56
CA GLN A 160 -6.13 25.76 -21.66
C GLN A 160 -5.49 24.44 -21.30
N GLN A 161 -4.98 24.30 -20.06
CA GLN A 161 -4.42 23.05 -19.56
C GLN A 161 -5.51 21.98 -19.41
N ALA A 162 -6.69 22.37 -18.92
CA ALA A 162 -7.83 21.46 -18.81
C ALA A 162 -8.27 20.91 -20.18
N GLN A 163 -8.31 21.76 -21.20
CA GLN A 163 -8.65 21.34 -22.56
C GLN A 163 -7.57 20.44 -23.17
N ALA A 164 -6.31 20.78 -23.02
CA ALA A 164 -5.20 19.97 -23.52
C ALA A 164 -5.19 18.57 -22.85
N GLU A 165 -5.45 18.49 -21.55
CA GLU A 165 -5.55 17.21 -20.83
C GLU A 165 -6.77 16.40 -21.28
N LEU A 166 -7.92 17.06 -21.56
CA LEU A 166 -9.08 16.38 -22.12
C LEU A 166 -8.77 15.76 -23.50
N ASP A 167 -8.09 16.50 -24.36
CA ASP A 167 -7.74 16.02 -25.71
C ASP A 167 -6.76 14.85 -25.63
N ASP A 168 -5.81 14.89 -24.69
CA ASP A 168 -4.90 13.77 -24.41
C ASP A 168 -5.65 12.54 -23.89
N ILE A 169 -6.58 12.71 -22.94
CA ILE A 169 -7.41 11.60 -22.43
C ILE A 169 -8.26 10.98 -23.54
N LYS A 170 -8.82 11.79 -24.46
CA LYS A 170 -9.58 11.31 -25.63
C LYS A 170 -8.71 10.49 -26.57
N LEU A 171 -7.51 10.98 -26.87
CA LEU A 171 -6.56 10.22 -27.69
C LEU A 171 -6.23 8.87 -27.06
N GLN A 172 -6.01 8.84 -25.75
CA GLN A 172 -5.76 7.61 -25.01
C GLN A 172 -6.97 6.67 -24.94
N ALA A 173 -8.18 7.23 -24.78
CA ALA A 173 -9.43 6.46 -24.75
C ALA A 173 -9.78 5.81 -26.10
N SER A 174 -9.30 6.40 -27.21
CA SER A 174 -9.46 5.81 -28.56
C SER A 174 -8.62 4.55 -28.77
N MET A 175 -7.58 4.35 -27.96
CA MET A 175 -6.79 3.10 -27.95
C MET A 175 -7.65 1.98 -27.33
N LYS A 176 -7.75 0.83 -28.01
CA LYS A 176 -8.50 -0.32 -27.50
C LYS A 176 -8.00 -0.69 -26.11
N SER A 177 -8.90 -0.78 -25.14
CA SER A 177 -8.57 -1.33 -23.83
C SER A 177 -8.12 -2.79 -23.99
N ALA A 178 -6.94 -3.07 -23.50
CA ALA A 178 -6.29 -4.35 -23.64
C ALA A 178 -6.77 -5.33 -22.55
N GLY A 179 -6.85 -6.60 -22.90
CA GLY A 179 -7.34 -7.64 -21.99
C GLY A 179 -6.21 -8.28 -21.17
N PHE A 180 -6.59 -9.29 -20.38
CA PHE A 180 -5.65 -10.08 -19.57
C PHE A 180 -4.48 -10.68 -20.40
N LYS A 181 -4.69 -11.00 -21.67
CA LYS A 181 -3.63 -11.54 -22.53
C LYS A 181 -2.48 -10.54 -22.72
N GLU A 182 -2.80 -9.26 -22.86
CA GLU A 182 -1.78 -8.21 -23.04
C GLU A 182 -1.04 -7.89 -21.73
N LEU A 183 -1.69 -8.05 -20.58
CA LEU A 183 -1.01 -7.95 -19.29
C LEU A 183 0.12 -8.99 -19.16
N PHE A 184 -0.09 -10.21 -19.67
CA PHE A 184 0.92 -11.29 -19.68
C PHE A 184 1.71 -11.37 -20.99
N GLY A 185 1.46 -10.46 -21.92
CA GLY A 185 2.18 -10.36 -23.19
C GLY A 185 3.68 -10.09 -22.99
N VAL A 186 4.45 -10.41 -24.02
CA VAL A 186 5.94 -10.27 -23.99
C VAL A 186 6.35 -8.84 -23.64
N MET A 187 5.67 -7.85 -24.18
CA MET A 187 5.95 -6.42 -23.95
C MET A 187 5.68 -5.97 -22.52
N SER A 188 4.73 -6.60 -21.81
CA SER A 188 4.39 -6.27 -20.43
C SER A 188 5.26 -6.99 -19.40
N ARG A 189 6.01 -8.02 -19.79
CA ARG A 189 6.85 -8.82 -18.87
C ARG A 189 7.79 -8.01 -17.99
N PRO A 190 8.53 -7.00 -18.51
CA PRO A 190 9.43 -6.21 -17.66
C PRO A 190 8.70 -5.47 -16.55
N VAL A 191 7.52 -4.89 -16.87
CA VAL A 191 6.67 -4.19 -15.89
C VAL A 191 6.10 -5.17 -14.88
N LEU A 192 5.60 -6.33 -15.34
CA LEU A 192 5.08 -7.37 -14.46
C LEU A 192 6.13 -7.86 -13.47
N ILE A 193 7.33 -8.18 -13.94
CA ILE A 193 8.43 -8.61 -13.07
C ILE A 193 8.75 -7.54 -12.02
N MET A 194 8.82 -6.29 -12.45
CA MET A 194 9.06 -5.16 -11.55
C MET A 194 7.94 -5.01 -10.52
N ALA A 195 6.68 -4.95 -10.97
CA ALA A 195 5.52 -4.75 -10.10
C ALA A 195 5.33 -5.91 -9.11
N MET A 196 5.43 -7.16 -9.59
CA MET A 196 5.36 -8.35 -8.73
C MET A 196 6.51 -8.37 -7.72
N GLY A 197 7.74 -8.12 -8.17
CA GLY A 197 8.89 -8.12 -7.28
C GLY A 197 8.78 -7.05 -6.21
N LEU A 198 8.40 -5.81 -6.56
CA LEU A 198 8.19 -4.74 -5.58
C LEU A 198 7.09 -5.10 -4.59
N ALA A 199 5.95 -5.65 -5.06
CA ALA A 199 4.84 -6.07 -4.21
C ALA A 199 5.22 -7.20 -3.26
N ILE A 200 5.99 -8.19 -3.72
CA ILE A 200 6.47 -9.31 -2.92
C ILE A 200 7.51 -8.83 -1.90
N PHE A 201 8.55 -8.09 -2.34
CA PHE A 201 9.61 -7.63 -1.44
C PHE A 201 9.08 -6.71 -0.35
N GLN A 202 8.12 -5.84 -0.65
CA GLN A 202 7.48 -5.01 0.36
C GLN A 202 6.93 -5.84 1.52
N GLN A 203 6.41 -7.05 1.27
CA GLN A 203 5.84 -7.91 2.29
C GLN A 203 6.88 -8.82 2.95
N VAL A 204 7.73 -9.47 2.16
CA VAL A 204 8.69 -10.45 2.68
C VAL A 204 9.85 -9.84 3.47
N MET A 205 10.04 -8.53 3.41
CA MET A 205 10.94 -7.81 4.32
C MET A 205 10.36 -7.63 5.73
N GLY A 206 9.11 -8.07 5.99
CA GLY A 206 8.54 -8.21 7.31
C GLY A 206 7.83 -6.98 7.89
N ALA A 207 7.58 -5.92 7.10
CA ALA A 207 7.03 -4.66 7.62
C ALA A 207 5.66 -4.83 8.29
N ASN A 208 4.73 -5.52 7.64
CA ASN A 208 3.41 -5.76 8.23
C ASN A 208 3.47 -6.70 9.43
N THR A 209 4.36 -7.69 9.41
CA THR A 209 4.58 -8.57 10.56
C THR A 209 5.06 -7.79 11.77
N VAL A 210 6.03 -6.90 11.58
CA VAL A 210 6.53 -6.03 12.64
C VAL A 210 5.41 -5.14 13.17
N LEU A 211 4.60 -4.53 12.31
CA LEU A 211 3.47 -3.69 12.72
C LEU A 211 2.39 -4.45 13.50
N TYR A 212 2.10 -5.69 13.10
CA TYR A 212 1.04 -6.48 13.75
C TYR A 212 1.49 -7.08 15.09
N TYR A 213 2.76 -7.46 15.21
CA TYR A 213 3.30 -8.14 16.38
C TYR A 213 4.22 -7.26 17.22
N ALA A 214 4.33 -5.95 16.94
CA ALA A 214 5.19 -5.05 17.70
C ALA A 214 4.90 -5.07 19.22
N PRO A 215 3.65 -5.08 19.74
CA PRO A 215 3.41 -5.20 21.16
C PRO A 215 4.00 -6.49 21.75
N THR A 216 3.86 -7.63 21.08
CA THR A 216 4.44 -8.90 21.47
C THR A 216 5.98 -8.83 21.47
N ILE A 217 6.55 -8.22 20.43
CA ILE A 217 8.02 -8.02 20.34
C ILE A 217 8.52 -7.18 21.52
N PHE A 218 7.79 -6.12 21.90
CA PHE A 218 8.16 -5.30 23.07
C PHE A 218 8.05 -6.07 24.38
N THR A 219 7.04 -6.92 24.55
CA THR A 219 6.92 -7.76 25.76
C THR A 219 8.03 -8.82 25.81
N ASP A 220 8.40 -9.39 24.67
CA ASP A 220 9.50 -10.37 24.57
C ASP A 220 10.87 -9.78 24.97
N VAL A 221 11.08 -8.47 24.70
CA VAL A 221 12.31 -7.77 25.13
C VAL A 221 12.21 -7.19 26.54
N GLY A 222 11.16 -7.52 27.30
CA GLY A 222 11.03 -7.22 28.72
C GLY A 222 10.25 -5.96 29.09
N PHE A 223 9.50 -5.35 28.17
CA PHE A 223 8.57 -4.26 28.49
C PHE A 223 7.28 -4.82 29.08
N GLY A 224 6.72 -4.18 30.10
CA GLY A 224 5.38 -4.50 30.57
C GLY A 224 4.31 -4.18 29.51
N VAL A 225 3.16 -4.87 29.56
CA VAL A 225 2.10 -4.75 28.55
C VAL A 225 1.66 -3.30 28.32
N SER A 226 1.45 -2.54 29.38
CA SER A 226 1.03 -1.13 29.28
C SER A 226 2.13 -0.26 28.63
N ALA A 227 3.40 -0.48 29.00
CA ALA A 227 4.53 0.24 28.40
C ALA A 227 4.72 -0.12 26.92
N ALA A 228 4.48 -1.37 26.52
CA ALA A 228 4.53 -1.85 25.14
C ALA A 228 3.44 -1.17 24.28
N LEU A 229 2.21 -1.03 24.79
CA LEU A 229 1.12 -0.34 24.11
C LEU A 229 1.41 1.17 23.96
N MET A 230 1.93 1.82 25.01
CA MET A 230 2.33 3.23 24.92
C MET A 230 3.47 3.48 23.94
N ALA A 231 4.48 2.61 23.94
CA ALA A 231 5.58 2.66 22.98
C ALA A 231 5.06 2.53 21.53
N HIS A 232 4.05 1.69 21.32
CA HIS A 232 3.42 1.50 20.02
C HIS A 232 2.72 2.78 19.51
N ILE A 233 2.05 3.52 20.39
CA ILE A 233 1.47 4.83 20.07
C ILE A 233 2.58 5.82 19.68
N GLY A 234 3.67 5.87 20.45
CA GLY A 234 4.84 6.72 20.15
C GLY A 234 5.43 6.42 18.77
N ILE A 235 5.59 5.14 18.43
CA ILE A 235 6.02 4.70 17.09
C ILE A 235 5.01 5.15 16.03
N GLY A 236 3.72 5.02 16.29
CA GLY A 236 2.68 5.45 15.36
C GLY A 236 2.76 6.96 15.07
N ILE A 237 2.92 7.81 16.09
CA ILE A 237 3.11 9.25 15.93
C ILE A 237 4.37 9.54 15.09
N PHE A 238 5.49 8.91 15.44
CA PHE A 238 6.75 9.08 14.72
C PHE A 238 6.61 8.69 13.25
N ASN A 239 5.94 7.58 12.95
CA ASN A 239 5.71 7.14 11.57
C ASN A 239 4.82 8.08 10.76
N VAL A 240 3.80 8.68 11.35
CA VAL A 240 2.98 9.71 10.69
C VAL A 240 3.86 10.91 10.31
N ILE A 241 4.72 11.37 11.23
CA ILE A 241 5.65 12.49 10.97
C ILE A 241 6.63 12.12 9.85
N VAL A 242 7.24 10.94 9.91
CA VAL A 242 8.18 10.46 8.90
C VAL A 242 7.51 10.35 7.53
N THR A 243 6.31 9.81 7.46
CA THR A 243 5.57 9.67 6.20
C THR A 243 5.17 11.04 5.64
N TRP A 244 4.81 12.00 6.50
CA TRP A 244 4.53 13.37 6.08
C TRP A 244 5.76 14.08 5.51
N VAL A 245 6.94 13.88 6.13
CA VAL A 245 8.20 14.38 5.57
C VAL A 245 8.52 13.70 4.25
N ALA A 246 8.37 12.38 4.17
CA ALA A 246 8.59 11.61 2.94
C ALA A 246 7.71 12.11 1.79
N MET A 247 6.44 12.46 2.05
CA MET A 247 5.54 13.04 1.06
C MET A 247 6.10 14.31 0.42
N LYS A 248 6.75 15.18 1.21
CA LYS A 248 7.36 16.43 0.71
C LYS A 248 8.67 16.21 -0.06
N VAL A 249 9.30 15.08 0.13
CA VAL A 249 10.60 14.74 -0.44
C VAL A 249 10.46 13.78 -1.64
N MET A 250 9.33 13.09 -1.75
CA MET A 250 9.07 12.08 -2.78
C MET A 250 9.33 12.58 -4.22
N ASP A 251 8.95 13.82 -4.52
CA ASP A 251 9.13 14.39 -5.85
C ASP A 251 10.55 14.95 -6.10
N LYS A 252 11.41 14.96 -5.07
CA LYS A 252 12.78 15.47 -5.14
C LYS A 252 13.85 14.38 -5.26
N ILE A 253 13.54 13.16 -4.86
CA ILE A 253 14.47 12.03 -4.85
C ILE A 253 13.97 10.95 -5.82
N ASP A 254 14.89 10.31 -6.53
CA ASP A 254 14.58 9.21 -7.44
C ASP A 254 13.97 8.02 -6.67
N ARG A 255 12.88 7.45 -7.21
CA ARG A 255 12.16 6.32 -6.60
C ARG A 255 13.08 5.12 -6.36
N LYS A 256 13.93 4.83 -7.33
CA LYS A 256 14.91 3.74 -7.23
C LYS A 256 15.91 3.97 -6.10
N THR A 257 16.40 5.20 -5.94
CA THR A 257 17.32 5.59 -4.85
C THR A 257 16.63 5.44 -3.49
N MET A 258 15.36 5.87 -3.37
CA MET A 258 14.58 5.71 -2.15
C MET A 258 14.40 4.23 -1.76
N LEU A 259 14.07 3.35 -2.73
CA LEU A 259 13.93 1.91 -2.47
C LEU A 259 15.25 1.29 -1.99
N ILE A 260 16.37 1.64 -2.63
CA ILE A 260 17.69 1.12 -2.25
C ILE A 260 18.10 1.61 -0.85
N ALA A 261 17.96 2.91 -0.57
CA ALA A 261 18.29 3.48 0.73
C ALA A 261 17.38 2.90 1.83
N GLY A 262 16.08 2.75 1.54
CA GLY A 262 15.13 2.10 2.45
C GLY A 262 15.50 0.66 2.77
N ALA A 263 15.82 -0.15 1.75
CA ALA A 263 16.21 -1.54 1.93
C ALA A 263 17.52 -1.69 2.73
N TRP A 264 18.51 -0.80 2.53
CA TRP A 264 19.71 -0.73 3.35
C TRP A 264 19.37 -0.40 4.81
N GLY A 265 18.59 0.66 5.05
CA GLY A 265 18.18 1.06 6.39
C GLY A 265 17.39 -0.04 7.11
N MET A 266 16.43 -0.64 6.43
CA MET A 266 15.62 -1.75 6.96
C MET A 266 16.49 -2.98 7.28
N GLY A 267 17.38 -3.38 6.37
CA GLY A 267 18.27 -4.53 6.58
C GLY A 267 19.22 -4.33 7.76
N ILE A 268 19.88 -3.17 7.85
CA ILE A 268 20.80 -2.86 8.95
C ILE A 268 20.06 -2.82 10.30
N THR A 269 18.91 -2.16 10.37
CA THR A 269 18.16 -2.03 11.62
C THR A 269 17.59 -3.37 12.09
N LEU A 270 17.16 -4.26 11.18
CA LEU A 270 16.75 -5.63 11.52
C LEU A 270 17.93 -6.46 12.04
N MET A 271 19.13 -6.30 11.47
CA MET A 271 20.34 -6.96 11.98
C MET A 271 20.69 -6.49 13.39
N VAL A 272 20.68 -5.17 13.62
CA VAL A 272 20.92 -4.58 14.96
C VAL A 272 19.87 -5.09 15.95
N MET A 273 18.59 -5.06 15.58
CA MET A 273 17.51 -5.57 16.42
C MET A 273 17.70 -7.05 16.77
N SER A 274 18.01 -7.89 15.79
CA SER A 274 18.21 -9.31 15.99
C SER A 274 19.38 -9.61 16.95
N ILE A 275 20.49 -8.88 16.81
CA ILE A 275 21.64 -9.00 17.72
C ILE A 275 21.24 -8.55 19.12
N ALA A 276 20.59 -7.39 19.26
CA ALA A 276 20.17 -6.87 20.56
C ALA A 276 19.21 -7.82 21.29
N MET A 277 18.29 -8.47 20.59
CA MET A 277 17.34 -9.43 21.16
C MET A 277 18.02 -10.65 21.79
N LYS A 278 19.18 -11.08 21.29
CA LYS A 278 19.93 -12.19 21.91
C LYS A 278 20.44 -11.84 23.31
N PHE A 279 20.60 -10.57 23.61
CA PHE A 279 21.11 -10.05 24.87
C PHE A 279 20.04 -9.39 25.74
N SER A 280 18.80 -9.25 25.26
CA SER A 280 17.70 -8.54 25.95
C SER A 280 17.35 -9.18 27.30
N GLY A 281 17.40 -10.51 27.41
CA GLY A 281 17.18 -11.23 28.68
C GLY A 281 18.23 -10.96 29.77
N HIS A 282 19.35 -10.35 29.44
CA HIS A 282 20.46 -10.08 30.34
C HIS A 282 20.80 -8.59 30.49
N SER A 283 20.17 -7.70 29.71
CA SER A 283 20.49 -6.27 29.68
C SER A 283 19.32 -5.41 29.23
N HIS A 284 18.89 -4.51 30.10
CA HIS A 284 17.91 -3.47 29.74
C HIS A 284 18.37 -2.59 28.57
N VAL A 285 19.67 -2.35 28.45
CA VAL A 285 20.24 -1.58 27.34
C VAL A 285 19.97 -2.29 26.00
N ALA A 286 20.12 -3.62 25.97
CA ALA A 286 19.85 -4.39 24.76
C ALA A 286 18.35 -4.33 24.38
N SER A 287 17.44 -4.35 25.35
CA SER A 287 16.00 -4.16 25.12
C SER A 287 15.69 -2.79 24.50
N TYR A 288 16.29 -1.72 25.00
CA TYR A 288 16.13 -0.36 24.41
C TYR A 288 16.70 -0.28 23.01
N ILE A 289 17.86 -0.89 22.75
CA ILE A 289 18.45 -0.95 21.41
C ILE A 289 17.51 -1.68 20.44
N ALA A 290 16.93 -2.81 20.85
CA ALA A 290 15.99 -3.55 20.03
C ALA A 290 14.74 -2.72 19.70
N ALA A 291 14.15 -2.05 20.68
CA ALA A 291 12.99 -1.17 20.53
C ALA A 291 13.29 0.03 19.60
N PHE A 292 14.44 0.66 19.77
CA PHE A 292 14.89 1.75 18.92
C PHE A 292 15.13 1.30 17.47
N ALA A 293 15.82 0.17 17.29
CA ALA A 293 16.08 -0.40 15.97
C ALA A 293 14.75 -0.75 15.24
N LEU A 294 13.76 -1.29 15.97
CA LEU A 294 12.42 -1.53 15.44
C LEU A 294 11.76 -0.24 14.95
N THR A 295 11.82 0.81 15.75
CA THR A 295 11.25 2.13 15.41
C THR A 295 11.87 2.70 14.14
N ILE A 296 13.19 2.65 14.03
CA ILE A 296 13.93 3.12 12.85
C ILE A 296 13.65 2.25 11.63
N TYR A 297 13.51 0.93 11.80
CA TYR A 297 13.10 0.02 10.74
C TYR A 297 11.75 0.45 10.12
N ILE A 298 10.74 0.68 10.96
CA ILE A 298 9.41 1.08 10.49
C ILE A 298 9.47 2.47 9.85
N ALA A 299 10.32 3.38 10.35
CA ALA A 299 10.53 4.69 9.74
C ALA A 299 11.10 4.58 8.31
N PHE A 300 12.11 3.74 8.09
CA PHE A 300 12.63 3.49 6.74
C PHE A 300 11.55 2.92 5.82
N PHE A 301 10.78 1.95 6.31
CA PHE A 301 9.65 1.41 5.54
C PHE A 301 8.64 2.50 5.16
N SER A 302 8.17 3.28 6.14
CA SER A 302 7.14 4.31 5.96
C SER A 302 7.59 5.46 5.07
N ALA A 303 8.90 5.76 5.05
CA ALA A 303 9.47 6.80 4.20
C ALA A 303 9.75 6.33 2.76
N THR A 304 9.91 5.03 2.53
CA THR A 304 10.42 4.51 1.24
C THR A 304 9.52 3.42 0.66
N TRP A 305 9.68 2.17 1.08
CA TRP A 305 8.98 1.02 0.49
C TRP A 305 7.45 1.09 0.62
N GLY A 306 6.94 1.66 1.72
CA GLY A 306 5.52 1.86 1.92
C GLY A 306 4.86 2.63 0.77
N PRO A 307 5.23 3.89 0.53
CA PRO A 307 4.63 4.70 -0.52
C PRO A 307 5.18 4.42 -1.91
N VAL A 308 6.50 4.21 -2.07
CA VAL A 308 7.15 4.14 -3.39
C VAL A 308 6.66 2.97 -4.22
N MET A 309 6.42 1.81 -3.61
CA MET A 309 5.90 0.64 -4.31
C MET A 309 4.56 0.95 -4.99
N TRP A 310 3.61 1.54 -4.27
CA TRP A 310 2.29 1.89 -4.81
C TRP A 310 2.37 2.92 -5.93
N VAL A 311 3.21 3.95 -5.75
CA VAL A 311 3.44 4.97 -6.77
C VAL A 311 4.04 4.36 -8.03
N MET A 312 5.08 3.54 -7.90
CA MET A 312 5.74 2.92 -9.05
C MET A 312 4.83 1.93 -9.79
N ILE A 313 4.04 1.12 -9.09
CA ILE A 313 3.06 0.25 -9.74
C ILE A 313 2.05 1.09 -10.53
N GLY A 314 1.54 2.17 -9.93
CA GLY A 314 0.59 3.09 -10.56
C GLY A 314 1.11 3.79 -11.81
N GLU A 315 2.42 4.11 -11.83
CA GLU A 315 3.07 4.85 -12.92
C GLU A 315 3.60 3.95 -14.05
N SER A 316 3.85 2.66 -13.80
CA SER A 316 4.66 1.83 -14.70
C SER A 316 3.87 1.08 -15.76
N PHE A 317 2.59 0.80 -15.54
CA PHE A 317 1.79 0.10 -16.51
C PHE A 317 1.34 0.99 -17.66
N PRO A 318 1.41 0.50 -18.93
CA PRO A 318 0.82 1.17 -20.08
C PRO A 318 -0.66 1.51 -19.83
N LEU A 319 -1.11 2.60 -20.43
CA LEU A 319 -2.44 3.17 -20.18
C LEU A 319 -3.60 2.20 -20.46
N ASN A 320 -3.43 1.39 -21.50
CA ASN A 320 -4.44 0.41 -21.94
C ASN A 320 -4.64 -0.76 -20.98
N ILE A 321 -3.64 -1.08 -20.12
CA ILE A 321 -3.69 -2.18 -19.13
C ILE A 321 -3.50 -1.70 -17.69
N ARG A 322 -3.41 -0.39 -17.44
CA ARG A 322 -3.06 0.16 -16.12
C ARG A 322 -3.99 -0.28 -15.00
N GLY A 323 -5.30 -0.23 -15.21
CA GLY A 323 -6.28 -0.67 -14.22
C GLY A 323 -6.10 -2.14 -13.84
N LEU A 324 -5.92 -3.00 -14.84
CA LEU A 324 -5.63 -4.43 -14.64
C LEU A 324 -4.28 -4.64 -13.95
N GLY A 325 -3.24 -3.89 -14.36
CA GLY A 325 -1.90 -3.96 -13.77
C GLY A 325 -1.87 -3.55 -12.30
N ASN A 326 -2.56 -2.47 -11.93
CA ASN A 326 -2.68 -2.02 -10.55
C ASN A 326 -3.44 -3.03 -9.68
N SER A 327 -4.54 -3.57 -10.20
CA SER A 327 -5.29 -4.63 -9.51
C SER A 327 -4.46 -5.89 -9.33
N PHE A 328 -3.72 -6.30 -10.35
CA PHE A 328 -2.82 -7.44 -10.28
C PHE A 328 -1.69 -7.22 -9.26
N GLY A 329 -1.04 -6.06 -9.28
CA GLY A 329 -0.04 -5.68 -8.28
C GLY A 329 -0.60 -5.71 -6.85
N SER A 330 -1.82 -5.23 -6.66
CA SER A 330 -2.52 -5.28 -5.37
C SER A 330 -2.84 -6.72 -4.94
N VAL A 331 -3.31 -7.58 -5.83
CA VAL A 331 -3.55 -9.02 -5.57
C VAL A 331 -2.26 -9.71 -5.14
N VAL A 332 -1.16 -9.48 -5.86
CA VAL A 332 0.16 -10.05 -5.52
C VAL A 332 0.61 -9.57 -4.14
N ASN A 333 0.44 -8.28 -3.85
CA ASN A 333 0.81 -7.70 -2.56
C ASN A 333 0.01 -8.31 -1.40
N TRP A 334 -1.32 -8.42 -1.51
CA TRP A 334 -2.16 -9.02 -0.48
C TRP A 334 -1.92 -10.53 -0.35
N THR A 335 -1.63 -11.23 -1.45
CA THR A 335 -1.25 -12.65 -1.40
C THR A 335 0.07 -12.84 -0.65
N ALA A 336 1.08 -12.04 -0.98
CA ALA A 336 2.35 -12.07 -0.26
C ALA A 336 2.18 -11.74 1.24
N ASN A 337 1.38 -10.71 1.56
CA ASN A 337 1.04 -10.37 2.94
C ASN A 337 0.37 -11.55 3.66
N THR A 338 -0.58 -12.22 3.02
CA THR A 338 -1.27 -13.39 3.58
C THR A 338 -0.27 -14.51 3.88
N ILE A 339 0.60 -14.84 2.95
CA ILE A 339 1.63 -15.88 3.13
C ILE A 339 2.55 -15.52 4.27
N VAL A 340 3.09 -14.30 4.30
CA VAL A 340 3.99 -13.84 5.37
C VAL A 340 3.29 -13.87 6.73
N SER A 341 2.05 -13.38 6.82
CA SER A 341 1.30 -13.34 8.08
C SER A 341 0.94 -14.73 8.61
N LEU A 342 0.64 -15.70 7.73
CA LEU A 342 0.34 -17.08 8.12
C LEU A 342 1.59 -17.87 8.49
N THR A 343 2.72 -17.59 7.84
CA THR A 343 3.98 -18.30 8.08
C THR A 343 4.76 -17.73 9.27
N PHE A 344 4.50 -16.49 9.67
CA PHE A 344 5.23 -15.83 10.75
C PHE A 344 5.13 -16.56 12.10
N PRO A 345 3.93 -16.90 12.65
CA PRO A 345 3.85 -17.56 13.95
C PRO A 345 4.56 -18.92 14.00
N PRO A 346 4.38 -19.84 13.04
CA PRO A 346 5.13 -21.10 13.04
C PRO A 346 6.64 -20.91 12.87
N LEU A 347 7.08 -19.95 12.04
CA LEU A 347 8.51 -19.64 11.89
C LEU A 347 9.09 -19.02 13.16
N LEU A 348 8.33 -18.16 13.84
CA LEU A 348 8.70 -17.56 15.11
C LEU A 348 8.92 -18.63 16.18
N ASN A 349 7.99 -19.59 16.26
CA ASN A 349 8.09 -20.70 17.21
C ASN A 349 9.26 -21.66 16.91
N ALA A 350 9.55 -21.89 15.62
CA ALA A 350 10.59 -22.83 15.20
C ALA A 350 12.01 -22.23 15.32
N PHE A 351 12.20 -20.98 14.96
CA PHE A 351 13.52 -20.35 14.82
C PHE A 351 13.80 -19.26 15.85
N GLY A 352 12.79 -18.82 16.56
CA GLY A 352 12.87 -17.69 17.49
C GLY A 352 12.94 -16.33 16.79
N THR A 353 12.64 -15.28 17.55
CA THR A 353 12.50 -13.91 17.06
C THR A 353 13.78 -13.39 16.37
N GLY A 354 14.94 -13.61 17.00
CA GLY A 354 16.22 -13.11 16.47
C GLY A 354 16.57 -13.70 15.09
N SER A 355 16.45 -15.02 14.92
CA SER A 355 16.80 -15.70 13.66
C SER A 355 15.85 -15.29 12.53
N LEU A 356 14.57 -15.12 12.83
CA LEU A 356 13.58 -14.71 11.87
C LEU A 356 13.86 -13.31 11.33
N PHE A 357 14.24 -12.37 12.19
CA PHE A 357 14.60 -11.00 11.76
C PHE A 357 15.92 -10.95 10.97
N ILE A 358 16.86 -11.86 11.19
CA ILE A 358 18.01 -12.03 10.28
C ILE A 358 17.52 -12.43 8.89
N GLY A 359 16.56 -13.36 8.79
CA GLY A 359 15.96 -13.75 7.52
C GLY A 359 15.36 -12.55 6.77
N TYR A 360 14.60 -11.70 7.46
CA TYR A 360 14.03 -10.47 6.86
C TYR A 360 15.12 -9.45 6.49
N ALA A 361 16.20 -9.34 7.26
CA ALA A 361 17.35 -8.49 6.92
C ALA A 361 18.03 -8.97 5.62
N VAL A 362 18.27 -10.27 5.48
CA VAL A 362 18.83 -10.85 4.27
C VAL A 362 17.92 -10.57 3.06
N LEU A 363 16.61 -10.75 3.20
CA LEU A 363 15.64 -10.43 2.15
C LEU A 363 15.65 -8.95 1.77
N SER A 364 15.88 -8.04 2.75
CA SER A 364 16.04 -6.62 2.48
C SER A 364 17.28 -6.34 1.62
N PHE A 365 18.40 -7.03 1.86
CA PHE A 365 19.59 -6.90 1.01
C PHE A 365 19.40 -7.53 -0.38
N VAL A 366 18.66 -8.64 -0.47
CA VAL A 366 18.28 -9.22 -1.78
C VAL A 366 17.39 -8.26 -2.56
N ALA A 367 16.50 -7.53 -1.89
CA ALA A 367 15.67 -6.51 -2.51
C ALA A 367 16.50 -5.41 -3.19
N ILE A 368 17.66 -5.04 -2.64
CA ILE A 368 18.58 -4.07 -3.27
C ILE A 368 19.06 -4.58 -4.64
N TRP A 369 19.48 -5.85 -4.70
CA TRP A 369 19.87 -6.47 -5.96
C TRP A 369 18.73 -6.47 -6.97
N PHE A 370 17.51 -6.83 -6.52
CA PHE A 370 16.31 -6.83 -7.35
C PHE A 370 16.02 -5.43 -7.91
N VAL A 371 16.00 -4.41 -7.05
CA VAL A 371 15.72 -3.02 -7.44
C VAL A 371 16.75 -2.52 -8.46
N ARG A 372 18.05 -2.82 -8.25
CA ARG A 372 19.11 -2.42 -9.19
C ARG A 372 18.93 -3.04 -10.57
N LYS A 373 18.52 -4.31 -10.62
CA LYS A 373 18.46 -5.09 -11.86
C LYS A 373 17.16 -4.94 -12.64
N TYR A 374 16.03 -4.91 -11.93
CA TYR A 374 14.71 -5.01 -12.57
C TYR A 374 13.89 -3.72 -12.51
N THR A 375 14.20 -2.80 -11.60
CA THR A 375 13.43 -1.58 -11.44
C THR A 375 13.94 -0.48 -12.36
N ILE A 376 13.03 0.25 -13.01
CA ILE A 376 13.31 1.46 -13.77
C ILE A 376 13.01 2.69 -12.91
N GLU A 377 13.62 3.82 -13.24
CA GLU A 377 13.24 5.10 -12.64
C GLU A 377 11.98 5.63 -13.33
N THR A 378 11.03 6.11 -12.52
CA THR A 378 9.78 6.66 -13.04
C THR A 378 9.64 8.16 -12.80
N ARG A 379 10.53 8.74 -11.98
CA ARG A 379 10.51 10.16 -11.66
C ARG A 379 10.77 11.03 -12.88
N ASN A 380 9.96 12.09 -13.04
CA ASN A 380 10.08 13.07 -14.13
C ASN A 380 10.10 12.45 -15.53
N GLN A 381 9.59 11.23 -15.69
CA GLN A 381 9.41 10.60 -16.98
C GLN A 381 7.94 10.64 -17.39
N SER A 382 7.69 10.92 -18.66
CA SER A 382 6.36 10.72 -19.22
C SER A 382 6.08 9.21 -19.32
N LEU A 383 4.81 8.85 -19.38
CA LEU A 383 4.41 7.45 -19.47
C LEU A 383 4.94 6.79 -20.75
N GLU A 384 5.04 7.56 -21.82
CA GLU A 384 5.60 7.15 -23.12
C GLU A 384 7.11 6.87 -23.00
N GLN A 385 7.84 7.69 -22.23
CA GLN A 385 9.26 7.48 -21.96
C GLN A 385 9.48 6.23 -21.10
N ILE A 386 8.62 5.99 -20.12
CA ILE A 386 8.64 4.77 -19.30
C ILE A 386 8.38 3.55 -20.19
N GLU A 387 7.36 3.62 -21.06
CA GLU A 387 7.04 2.53 -21.99
C GLU A 387 8.19 2.28 -22.99
N ALA A 388 8.78 3.32 -23.57
CA ALA A 388 9.93 3.19 -24.46
C ALA A 388 11.14 2.54 -23.75
N SER A 389 11.41 2.92 -22.50
CA SER A 389 12.46 2.33 -21.67
C SER A 389 12.20 0.85 -21.38
N LEU A 390 10.95 0.46 -21.18
CA LEU A 390 10.55 -0.92 -20.95
C LEU A 390 10.65 -1.76 -22.23
N ARG A 391 10.24 -1.21 -23.38
CA ARG A 391 10.38 -1.85 -24.69
C ARG A 391 11.85 -2.10 -25.01
N SER A 392 12.71 -1.11 -24.84
CA SER A 392 14.16 -1.26 -25.08
C SER A 392 14.77 -2.34 -24.19
N ARG A 393 14.33 -2.48 -22.93
CA ARG A 393 14.74 -3.56 -22.03
C ARG A 393 14.21 -4.93 -22.43
N ALA A 394 13.00 -5.01 -22.98
CA ALA A 394 12.44 -6.26 -23.50
C ALA A 394 13.26 -6.74 -24.69
N HIS A 395 13.57 -5.85 -25.63
CA HIS A 395 14.44 -6.14 -26.78
C HIS A 395 15.86 -6.57 -26.35
N ALA A 396 16.48 -5.85 -25.40
CA ALA A 396 17.81 -6.17 -24.90
C ALA A 396 17.88 -7.55 -24.21
N LYS A 397 16.75 -8.08 -23.74
CA LYS A 397 16.64 -9.42 -23.14
C LYS A 397 16.16 -10.49 -24.12
N GLY A 398 16.02 -10.17 -25.40
CA GLY A 398 15.54 -11.10 -26.42
C GLY A 398 14.06 -11.45 -26.29
N TRP A 399 13.29 -10.62 -25.60
CA TRP A 399 11.84 -10.76 -25.48
C TRP A 399 11.19 -9.96 -26.62
N THR A 400 11.28 -10.50 -27.83
CA THR A 400 10.62 -9.95 -29.03
C THR A 400 9.36 -10.75 -29.31
N GLU A 401 8.33 -10.07 -29.82
CA GLU A 401 7.22 -10.77 -30.49
C GLU A 401 7.77 -11.18 -31.87
N ASP A 402 7.79 -12.47 -32.16
CA ASP A 402 7.97 -13.01 -33.52
C ASP A 402 6.71 -12.74 -34.35
#